data_f4a02b7ddfe4ed85081120aade46c20d
#
_entry.id   f4a02b7ddfe4ed85081120aade46c20d
#
_cell.length_a   1.000
_cell.length_b   1.000
_cell.length_c   1.000
_cell.angle_alpha   90.00
_cell.angle_beta   90.00
_cell.angle_gamma   90.00
#
_symmetry.space_group_name_H-M   'P 1'
#
loop_
_entity.id
_entity.type
_entity.pdbx_description
1 polymer ?
#
loop_
_entity_poly.entity_id
_entity_poly.type
_entity_poly.pdbx_seq_one_letter_code
_entity_poly.pdbx_strand_id
1 'polypeptide(L)'
;MAETLRPATAADAVECGRICFEAFASICDAHNFPRDFPSPEIAAGLLGGLILHPGFYGVVAERDGKIVGSNFLDERSIVVGIGPVSIDPALQNKGVGRALMRDVIARARSRGAAGIRLLQATYHNRSLSLYTSLGFQAREPLSVLQGKPLNLRFPGYDVRPATATDAAACDALCHDVHGFDRGKELTGAIGQGSAMVVEHQGQITGYTTGIAFFAHTVCRTNRDLQALIGAASEFGGPGFLLPTRNHEVFAWCLANGLRVAYPMTLMTIGLYNEPAGAWMPTVLY
;
A
#
# COMPACT_ATOMS: atom_id res chain seq x y z
N MET A 1 -10.49 28.40 14.57
CA MET A 1 -9.13 28.82 14.21
C MET A 1 -8.73 28.02 12.97
N ALA A 2 -7.96 28.62 12.05
CA ALA A 2 -7.54 27.96 10.82
C ALA A 2 -6.40 26.98 11.14
N GLU A 3 -6.39 25.82 10.46
CA GLU A 3 -5.26 24.90 10.51
C GLU A 3 -4.14 25.41 9.62
N THR A 4 -2.89 25.23 10.08
CA THR A 4 -1.69 25.46 9.27
C THR A 4 -1.15 24.12 8.77
N LEU A 5 -0.87 24.02 7.47
CA LEU A 5 -0.19 22.86 6.89
C LEU A 5 1.29 23.17 6.71
N ARG A 6 2.15 22.22 7.08
CA ARG A 6 3.59 22.28 6.82
C ARG A 6 4.16 20.90 6.49
N PRO A 7 5.32 20.83 5.82
CA PRO A 7 6.04 19.57 5.65
C PRO A 7 6.31 18.90 7.02
N ALA A 8 6.17 17.58 7.06
CA ALA A 8 6.54 16.79 8.23
C ALA A 8 8.06 16.74 8.42
N THR A 9 8.49 16.71 9.68
CA THR A 9 9.90 16.58 10.09
C THR A 9 10.09 15.36 10.99
N ALA A 10 11.32 14.91 11.18
CA ALA A 10 11.62 13.78 12.05
C ALA A 10 11.06 13.94 13.48
N ALA A 11 10.97 15.17 13.98
CA ALA A 11 10.41 15.46 15.31
C ALA A 11 8.91 15.16 15.42
N ASP A 12 8.20 15.10 14.29
CA ASP A 12 6.76 14.89 14.26
C ASP A 12 6.38 13.39 14.33
N ALA A 13 7.35 12.48 14.13
CA ALA A 13 7.12 11.05 13.95
C ALA A 13 6.32 10.41 15.09
N VAL A 14 6.66 10.75 16.34
CA VAL A 14 6.00 10.16 17.53
C VAL A 14 4.53 10.60 17.62
N GLU A 15 4.25 11.89 17.46
CA GLU A 15 2.89 12.41 17.55
C GLU A 15 2.04 11.98 16.33
N CYS A 16 2.59 11.99 15.11
CA CYS A 16 1.93 11.45 13.94
C CYS A 16 1.59 9.96 14.14
N GLY A 17 2.51 9.17 14.70
CA GLY A 17 2.32 7.75 14.98
C GLY A 17 1.20 7.52 16.01
N ARG A 18 1.17 8.29 17.10
CA ARG A 18 0.09 8.22 18.09
C ARG A 18 -1.27 8.50 17.45
N ILE A 19 -1.39 9.60 16.71
CA ILE A 19 -2.64 9.97 16.00
C ILE A 19 -3.04 8.91 14.99
N CYS A 20 -2.08 8.38 14.23
CA CYS A 20 -2.32 7.33 13.25
C CYS A 20 -2.89 6.07 13.93
N PHE A 21 -2.22 5.58 14.98
CA PHE A 21 -2.67 4.43 15.74
C PHE A 21 -4.09 4.63 16.28
N GLU A 22 -4.37 5.74 16.95
CA GLU A 22 -5.68 6.02 17.56
C GLU A 22 -6.78 6.15 16.50
N ALA A 23 -6.50 6.84 15.39
CA ALA A 23 -7.47 7.03 14.31
C ALA A 23 -7.85 5.70 13.64
N PHE A 24 -6.85 4.85 13.32
CA PHE A 24 -7.08 3.55 12.69
C PHE A 24 -7.73 2.57 13.69
N ALA A 25 -7.24 2.50 14.93
CA ALA A 25 -7.83 1.65 15.96
C ALA A 25 -9.32 1.98 16.17
N SER A 26 -9.68 3.27 16.24
CA SER A 26 -11.07 3.69 16.47
C SER A 26 -12.03 3.18 15.39
N ILE A 27 -11.60 3.12 14.13
CA ILE A 27 -12.40 2.62 13.01
C ILE A 27 -12.47 1.10 13.01
N CYS A 28 -11.34 0.43 13.23
CA CYS A 28 -11.29 -1.03 13.32
C CYS A 28 -12.19 -1.52 14.45
N ASP A 29 -12.07 -0.95 15.64
CA ASP A 29 -12.85 -1.32 16.82
C ASP A 29 -14.36 -1.07 16.61
N ALA A 30 -14.74 0.06 16.00
CA ALA A 30 -16.13 0.39 15.70
C ALA A 30 -16.83 -0.59 14.73
N HIS A 31 -16.03 -1.32 13.93
CA HIS A 31 -16.54 -2.25 12.92
C HIS A 31 -16.15 -3.71 13.19
N ASN A 32 -15.57 -4.02 14.34
CA ASN A 32 -15.13 -5.36 14.73
C ASN A 32 -14.07 -5.96 13.79
N PHE A 33 -13.18 -5.13 13.23
CA PHE A 33 -12.05 -5.60 12.43
C PHE A 33 -10.74 -5.59 13.23
N PRO A 34 -9.76 -6.44 12.87
CA PRO A 34 -8.43 -6.40 13.45
C PRO A 34 -7.78 -5.02 13.26
N ARG A 35 -7.04 -4.56 14.26
CA ARG A 35 -6.29 -3.30 14.16
C ARG A 35 -5.10 -3.45 13.23
N ASP A 36 -4.82 -2.41 12.43
CA ASP A 36 -3.69 -2.39 11.49
C ASP A 36 -2.34 -2.31 12.21
N PHE A 37 -2.30 -1.66 13.37
CA PHE A 37 -1.09 -1.48 14.16
C PHE A 37 -1.25 -2.14 15.54
N PRO A 38 -0.24 -2.91 16.00
CA PRO A 38 -0.27 -3.51 17.33
C PRO A 38 -0.03 -2.48 18.46
N SER A 39 0.70 -1.38 18.17
CA SER A 39 0.98 -0.33 19.15
C SER A 39 1.27 1.02 18.49
N PRO A 40 1.18 2.15 19.27
CA PRO A 40 1.57 3.48 18.77
C PRO A 40 3.03 3.57 18.33
N GLU A 41 3.94 2.83 18.99
CA GLU A 41 5.38 2.83 18.68
C GLU A 41 5.65 2.24 17.30
N ILE A 42 4.91 1.18 16.92
CA ILE A 42 5.01 0.59 15.57
C ILE A 42 4.51 1.58 14.53
N ALA A 43 3.40 2.27 14.79
CA ALA A 43 2.91 3.32 13.90
C ALA A 43 3.91 4.49 13.79
N ALA A 44 4.51 4.91 14.92
CA ALA A 44 5.53 5.96 14.94
C ALA A 44 6.80 5.56 14.17
N GLY A 45 7.23 4.32 14.29
CA GLY A 45 8.35 3.78 13.53
C GLY A 45 8.08 3.80 12.03
N LEU A 46 6.90 3.37 11.60
CA LEU A 46 6.48 3.41 10.19
C LEU A 46 6.49 4.86 9.68
N LEU A 47 5.77 5.78 10.35
CA LEU A 47 5.66 7.16 9.87
C LEU A 47 7.01 7.89 9.93
N GLY A 48 7.85 7.61 10.93
CA GLY A 48 9.22 8.09 10.97
C GLY A 48 10.04 7.62 9.77
N GLY A 49 9.89 6.37 9.37
CA GLY A 49 10.49 5.82 8.15
C GLY A 49 10.02 6.56 6.89
N LEU A 50 8.73 6.85 6.75
CA LEU A 50 8.19 7.60 5.61
C LEU A 50 8.71 9.06 5.60
N ILE A 51 8.77 9.72 6.76
CA ILE A 51 9.27 11.10 6.89
C ILE A 51 10.74 11.20 6.46
N LEU A 52 11.55 10.20 6.82
CA LEU A 52 12.99 10.21 6.52
C LEU A 52 13.31 9.71 5.11
N HIS A 53 12.39 9.05 4.44
CA HIS A 53 12.63 8.46 3.14
C HIS A 53 12.53 9.52 2.02
N PRO A 54 13.59 9.72 1.20
CA PRO A 54 13.65 10.80 0.20
C PRO A 54 12.61 10.68 -0.93
N GLY A 55 12.00 9.51 -1.10
CA GLY A 55 10.93 9.26 -2.09
C GLY A 55 9.53 9.54 -1.56
N PHE A 56 9.38 10.05 -0.33
CA PHE A 56 8.10 10.39 0.25
C PHE A 56 8.01 11.88 0.60
N TYR A 57 6.83 12.42 0.46
CA TYR A 57 6.46 13.70 1.01
C TYR A 57 5.47 13.49 2.15
N GLY A 58 5.79 14.01 3.33
CA GLY A 58 4.90 14.06 4.48
C GLY A 58 4.39 15.47 4.74
N VAL A 59 3.12 15.62 5.10
CA VAL A 59 2.50 16.88 5.52
C VAL A 59 1.78 16.68 6.86
N VAL A 60 1.92 17.63 7.77
CA VAL A 60 1.18 17.68 9.03
C VAL A 60 0.26 18.89 9.05
N ALA A 61 -0.89 18.72 9.71
CA ALA A 61 -1.80 19.80 10.07
C ALA A 61 -1.60 20.16 11.52
N GLU A 62 -1.42 21.45 11.79
CA GLU A 62 -1.29 22.00 13.13
C GLU A 62 -2.46 22.92 13.48
N ARG A 63 -2.89 22.84 14.72
CA ARG A 63 -3.86 23.75 15.34
C ARG A 63 -3.35 24.13 16.74
N ASP A 64 -3.22 25.42 17.00
CA ASP A 64 -2.75 25.94 18.29
C ASP A 64 -1.39 25.34 18.73
N GLY A 65 -0.48 25.17 17.76
CA GLY A 65 0.86 24.62 17.99
C GLY A 65 0.92 23.10 18.24
N LYS A 66 -0.20 22.38 18.03
CA LYS A 66 -0.26 20.91 18.18
C LYS A 66 -0.57 20.25 16.85
N ILE A 67 0.08 19.14 16.58
CA ILE A 67 -0.25 18.30 15.42
C ILE A 67 -1.65 17.69 15.64
N VAL A 68 -2.50 17.79 14.61
CA VAL A 68 -3.87 17.28 14.63
C VAL A 68 -4.15 16.28 13.50
N GLY A 69 -3.17 16.03 12.65
CA GLY A 69 -3.25 15.05 11.59
C GLY A 69 -2.06 15.07 10.68
N SER A 70 -1.91 14.03 9.88
CA SER A 70 -0.84 13.88 8.89
C SER A 70 -1.32 13.15 7.64
N ASN A 71 -0.58 13.33 6.54
CA ASN A 71 -0.76 12.59 5.30
C ASN A 71 0.58 12.42 4.60
N PHE A 72 0.71 11.37 3.79
CA PHE A 72 1.93 11.04 3.07
C PHE A 72 1.64 10.79 1.60
N LEU A 73 2.63 11.07 0.76
CA LEU A 73 2.60 10.85 -0.68
C LEU A 73 3.87 10.07 -1.08
N ASP A 74 3.69 8.88 -1.63
CA ASP A 74 4.77 8.11 -2.26
C ASP A 74 5.04 8.65 -3.66
N GLU A 75 6.20 9.27 -3.84
CA GLU A 75 6.61 9.92 -5.09
C GLU A 75 7.64 9.09 -5.88
N ARG A 76 7.77 7.80 -5.59
CA ARG A 76 8.79 6.93 -6.20
C ARG A 76 8.47 6.52 -7.64
N SER A 77 7.21 6.61 -8.07
CA SER A 77 6.76 6.27 -9.42
C SER A 77 6.00 7.43 -10.08
N ILE A 78 5.72 7.33 -11.38
CA ILE A 78 4.86 8.27 -12.13
C ILE A 78 3.39 8.18 -11.68
N VAL A 79 2.97 7.04 -11.16
CA VAL A 79 1.70 6.86 -10.46
C VAL A 79 2.00 6.87 -8.96
N VAL A 80 1.52 7.89 -8.28
CA VAL A 80 1.84 8.17 -6.88
C VAL A 80 0.78 7.60 -5.94
N GLY A 81 1.20 7.22 -4.72
CA GLY A 81 0.32 6.68 -3.70
C GLY A 81 0.10 7.63 -2.53
N ILE A 82 -1.12 7.71 -2.00
CA ILE A 82 -1.46 8.52 -0.83
C ILE A 82 -1.73 7.61 0.36
N GLY A 83 -1.08 7.89 1.47
CA GLY A 83 -1.34 7.26 2.78
C GLY A 83 -0.09 7.07 3.64
N PRO A 84 -0.32 6.81 4.91
CA PRO A 84 -1.61 6.85 5.63
C PRO A 84 -2.10 8.28 5.86
N VAL A 85 -3.43 8.47 5.82
CA VAL A 85 -4.10 9.72 6.19
C VAL A 85 -4.70 9.56 7.57
N SER A 86 -4.23 10.31 8.54
CA SER A 86 -4.71 10.23 9.92
C SER A 86 -5.06 11.58 10.50
N ILE A 87 -6.17 11.64 11.22
CA ILE A 87 -6.66 12.83 11.91
C ILE A 87 -7.01 12.43 13.34
N ASP A 88 -6.59 13.24 14.31
CA ASP A 88 -6.96 13.07 15.71
C ASP A 88 -8.48 12.82 15.82
N PRO A 89 -8.90 11.69 16.45
CA PRO A 89 -10.31 11.34 16.56
C PRO A 89 -11.20 12.44 17.10
N ALA A 90 -10.71 13.28 18.01
CA ALA A 90 -11.45 14.41 18.60
C ALA A 90 -11.67 15.56 17.61
N LEU A 91 -10.90 15.61 16.51
CA LEU A 91 -10.92 16.68 15.52
C LEU A 91 -11.40 16.22 14.13
N GLN A 92 -11.84 15.00 14.00
CA GLN A 92 -12.47 14.51 12.78
C GLN A 92 -13.74 15.30 12.44
N ASN A 93 -14.15 15.28 11.16
CA ASN A 93 -15.32 16.01 10.61
C ASN A 93 -15.24 17.55 10.68
N LYS A 94 -14.07 18.13 10.94
CA LYS A 94 -13.83 19.58 11.01
C LYS A 94 -13.01 20.12 9.82
N GLY A 95 -12.84 19.35 8.76
CA GLY A 95 -12.18 19.79 7.52
C GLY A 95 -10.70 19.42 7.40
N VAL A 96 -10.01 19.04 8.49
CA VAL A 96 -8.57 18.70 8.52
C VAL A 96 -8.19 17.68 7.45
N GLY A 97 -8.91 16.55 7.37
CA GLY A 97 -8.63 15.52 6.37
C GLY A 97 -8.77 16.00 4.93
N ARG A 98 -9.72 16.89 4.66
CA ARG A 98 -9.88 17.49 3.33
C ARG A 98 -8.71 18.42 2.99
N ALA A 99 -8.23 19.19 3.96
CA ALA A 99 -7.07 20.06 3.77
C ALA A 99 -5.80 19.25 3.47
N LEU A 100 -5.50 18.23 4.27
CA LEU A 100 -4.38 17.31 4.06
C LEU A 100 -4.43 16.60 2.70
N MET A 101 -5.61 16.13 2.30
CA MET A 101 -5.79 15.48 0.99
C MET A 101 -5.58 16.46 -0.17
N ARG A 102 -6.09 17.68 -0.07
CA ARG A 102 -5.89 18.72 -1.11
C ARG A 102 -4.42 19.08 -1.28
N ASP A 103 -3.67 19.16 -0.20
CA ASP A 103 -2.24 19.45 -0.23
C ASP A 103 -1.47 18.41 -1.04
N VAL A 104 -1.60 17.12 -0.70
CA VAL A 104 -0.88 16.04 -1.39
C VAL A 104 -1.36 15.87 -2.84
N ILE A 105 -2.65 16.09 -3.14
CA ILE A 105 -3.17 16.07 -4.52
C ILE A 105 -2.57 17.23 -5.33
N ALA A 106 -2.49 18.43 -4.76
CA ALA A 106 -1.88 19.59 -5.42
C ALA A 106 -0.40 19.35 -5.69
N ARG A 107 0.33 18.78 -4.72
CA ARG A 107 1.72 18.39 -4.88
C ARG A 107 1.90 17.33 -5.97
N ALA A 108 1.11 16.26 -5.96
CA ALA A 108 1.16 15.23 -6.99
C ALA A 108 0.97 15.81 -8.40
N ARG A 109 -0.01 16.70 -8.56
CA ARG A 109 -0.27 17.39 -9.83
C ARG A 109 0.87 18.31 -10.25
N SER A 110 1.45 19.08 -9.32
CA SER A 110 2.58 19.98 -9.61
C SER A 110 3.84 19.23 -10.04
N ARG A 111 3.96 17.96 -9.64
CA ARG A 111 5.06 17.06 -10.06
C ARG A 111 4.75 16.28 -11.35
N GLY A 112 3.59 16.49 -11.95
CA GLY A 112 3.20 15.83 -13.21
C GLY A 112 2.84 14.34 -13.03
N ALA A 113 2.36 13.92 -11.86
CA ALA A 113 1.93 12.55 -11.64
C ALA A 113 0.84 12.17 -12.65
N ALA A 114 1.01 11.04 -13.34
CA ALA A 114 0.04 10.55 -14.33
C ALA A 114 -1.23 10.00 -13.65
N GLY A 115 -1.07 9.42 -12.47
CA GLY A 115 -2.15 8.91 -11.65
C GLY A 115 -1.88 9.10 -10.16
N ILE A 116 -2.94 9.25 -9.38
CA ILE A 116 -2.88 9.36 -7.92
C ILE A 116 -3.76 8.26 -7.35
N ARG A 117 -3.22 7.41 -6.51
CA ARG A 117 -3.93 6.25 -5.96
C ARG A 117 -3.95 6.27 -4.44
N LEU A 118 -4.92 5.61 -3.89
CA LEU A 118 -4.99 5.28 -2.47
C LEU A 118 -5.77 3.98 -2.29
N LEU A 119 -5.54 3.33 -1.14
CA LEU A 119 -6.35 2.22 -0.69
C LEU A 119 -7.19 2.66 0.51
N GLN A 120 -8.50 2.40 0.41
CA GLN A 120 -9.50 2.82 1.39
C GLN A 120 -10.12 1.58 2.04
N ALA A 121 -10.18 1.57 3.37
CA ALA A 121 -10.91 0.53 4.10
C ALA A 121 -12.41 0.59 3.72
N THR A 122 -12.92 -0.41 3.01
CA THR A 122 -14.25 -0.36 2.37
C THR A 122 -15.38 -0.09 3.36
N TYR A 123 -15.22 -0.53 4.62
CA TYR A 123 -16.19 -0.29 5.70
C TYR A 123 -16.14 1.15 6.27
N HIS A 124 -15.15 1.98 5.90
CA HIS A 124 -15.03 3.35 6.38
C HIS A 124 -15.76 4.34 5.44
N ASN A 125 -17.08 4.40 5.52
CA ASN A 125 -17.96 5.19 4.65
C ASN A 125 -17.59 6.68 4.57
N ARG A 126 -17.09 7.28 5.67
CA ARG A 126 -16.68 8.70 5.69
C ARG A 126 -15.47 8.97 4.81
N SER A 127 -14.46 8.10 4.83
CA SER A 127 -13.29 8.24 3.96
C SER A 127 -13.68 8.02 2.49
N LEU A 128 -14.53 7.04 2.19
CA LEU A 128 -15.05 6.84 0.84
C LEU A 128 -15.75 8.10 0.30
N SER A 129 -16.63 8.70 1.10
CA SER A 129 -17.32 9.95 0.74
C SER A 129 -16.36 11.12 0.54
N LEU A 130 -15.35 11.25 1.41
CA LEU A 130 -14.33 12.29 1.29
C LEU A 130 -13.54 12.13 -0.01
N TYR A 131 -13.01 10.95 -0.28
CA TYR A 131 -12.16 10.71 -1.46
C TYR A 131 -12.93 10.85 -2.75
N THR A 132 -14.17 10.32 -2.81
CA THR A 132 -15.04 10.52 -3.97
C THR A 132 -15.33 12.01 -4.21
N SER A 133 -15.58 12.81 -3.16
CA SER A 133 -15.81 14.26 -3.29
C SER A 133 -14.56 15.05 -3.74
N LEU A 134 -13.37 14.44 -3.65
CA LEU A 134 -12.10 15.00 -4.13
C LEU A 134 -11.74 14.51 -5.55
N GLY A 135 -12.59 13.69 -6.16
CA GLY A 135 -12.44 13.20 -7.53
C GLY A 135 -11.85 11.80 -7.66
N PHE A 136 -11.61 11.09 -6.56
CA PHE A 136 -11.22 9.69 -6.64
C PHE A 136 -12.38 8.81 -7.10
N GLN A 137 -12.06 7.83 -7.93
CA GLN A 137 -12.98 6.82 -8.44
C GLN A 137 -12.58 5.46 -7.92
N ALA A 138 -13.52 4.67 -7.40
CA ALA A 138 -13.29 3.29 -7.03
C ALA A 138 -12.97 2.46 -8.29
N ARG A 139 -11.91 1.64 -8.23
CA ARG A 139 -11.45 0.82 -9.36
C ARG A 139 -11.43 -0.66 -9.05
N GLU A 140 -10.82 -1.06 -7.92
CA GLU A 140 -10.61 -2.45 -7.62
C GLU A 140 -11.04 -2.80 -6.20
N PRO A 141 -11.94 -3.78 -6.01
CA PRO A 141 -12.18 -4.37 -4.70
C PRO A 141 -11.01 -5.26 -4.32
N LEU A 142 -10.51 -5.09 -3.11
CA LEU A 142 -9.38 -5.83 -2.56
C LEU A 142 -9.79 -6.57 -1.30
N SER A 143 -9.16 -7.71 -1.06
CA SER A 143 -9.26 -8.45 0.20
C SER A 143 -7.89 -8.50 0.86
N VAL A 144 -7.82 -8.13 2.12
CA VAL A 144 -6.64 -8.42 2.95
C VAL A 144 -6.71 -9.88 3.37
N LEU A 145 -5.72 -10.66 2.95
CA LEU A 145 -5.61 -12.08 3.26
C LEU A 145 -4.49 -12.30 4.28
N GLN A 146 -4.75 -13.15 5.26
CA GLN A 146 -3.77 -13.53 6.27
C GLN A 146 -3.88 -15.01 6.64
N GLY A 147 -2.83 -15.56 7.26
CA GLY A 147 -2.75 -16.94 7.72
C GLY A 147 -1.31 -17.33 8.03
N LYS A 148 -1.09 -18.63 8.14
CA LYS A 148 0.26 -19.18 8.27
C LYS A 148 0.90 -19.30 6.89
N PRO A 149 2.25 -19.21 6.78
CA PRO A 149 2.97 -19.53 5.56
C PRO A 149 2.54 -20.87 4.98
N LEU A 150 2.36 -20.93 3.67
CA LEU A 150 1.84 -22.14 3.02
C LEU A 150 2.91 -23.20 2.79
N ASN A 151 4.18 -22.79 2.65
CA ASN A 151 5.33 -23.66 2.37
C ASN A 151 5.12 -24.56 1.15
N LEU A 152 4.51 -23.99 0.09
CA LEU A 152 4.24 -24.70 -1.16
C LEU A 152 5.31 -24.38 -2.21
N ARG A 153 5.59 -25.38 -3.03
CA ARG A 153 6.46 -25.27 -4.21
C ARG A 153 5.72 -25.85 -5.42
N PHE A 154 5.94 -25.24 -6.57
CA PHE A 154 5.30 -25.67 -7.81
C PHE A 154 6.38 -26.16 -8.80
N PRO A 155 6.27 -27.37 -9.34
CA PRO A 155 7.22 -27.86 -10.32
C PRO A 155 7.33 -26.93 -11.53
N GLY A 156 8.57 -26.59 -11.90
CA GLY A 156 8.85 -25.69 -13.02
C GLY A 156 8.77 -24.19 -12.69
N TYR A 157 8.46 -23.82 -11.44
CA TYR A 157 8.48 -22.45 -10.94
C TYR A 157 9.53 -22.32 -9.84
N ASP A 158 10.62 -21.66 -10.15
CA ASP A 158 11.73 -21.45 -9.20
C ASP A 158 11.60 -20.07 -8.53
N VAL A 159 11.40 -20.06 -7.21
CA VAL A 159 11.28 -18.84 -6.42
C VAL A 159 12.56 -18.62 -5.64
N ARG A 160 13.23 -17.51 -5.91
CA ARG A 160 14.51 -17.14 -5.29
C ARG A 160 14.55 -15.65 -4.87
N PRO A 161 15.47 -15.25 -3.99
CA PRO A 161 15.74 -13.84 -3.72
C PRO A 161 16.07 -13.09 -5.02
N ALA A 162 15.50 -11.88 -5.15
CA ALA A 162 15.83 -10.97 -6.24
C ALA A 162 17.20 -10.33 -6.02
N THR A 163 17.91 -10.10 -7.10
CA THR A 163 19.21 -9.42 -7.12
C THR A 163 19.15 -8.16 -7.98
N ALA A 164 20.16 -7.30 -7.88
CA ALA A 164 20.22 -6.07 -8.69
C ALA A 164 20.21 -6.37 -10.20
N THR A 165 20.69 -7.53 -10.64
CA THR A 165 20.68 -7.93 -12.06
C THR A 165 19.28 -8.28 -12.57
N ASP A 166 18.32 -8.54 -11.70
CA ASP A 166 16.94 -8.88 -12.05
C ASP A 166 16.08 -7.62 -12.29
N ALA A 167 16.54 -6.45 -11.84
CA ALA A 167 15.75 -5.21 -11.82
C ALA A 167 15.19 -4.85 -13.20
N ALA A 168 16.00 -4.91 -14.24
CA ALA A 168 15.56 -4.55 -15.60
C ALA A 168 14.47 -5.49 -16.13
N ALA A 169 14.54 -6.79 -15.84
CA ALA A 169 13.52 -7.75 -16.25
C ALA A 169 12.22 -7.57 -15.44
N CYS A 170 12.32 -7.24 -14.17
CA CYS A 170 11.18 -6.93 -13.31
C CYS A 170 10.48 -5.62 -13.73
N ASP A 171 11.25 -4.58 -14.08
CA ASP A 171 10.70 -3.31 -14.58
C ASP A 171 9.97 -3.51 -15.92
N ALA A 172 10.54 -4.29 -16.84
CA ALA A 172 9.90 -4.64 -18.09
C ALA A 172 8.59 -5.40 -17.85
N LEU A 173 8.59 -6.38 -16.93
CA LEU A 173 7.38 -7.11 -16.54
C LEU A 173 6.32 -6.17 -15.91
N CYS A 174 6.73 -5.26 -15.04
CA CYS A 174 5.83 -4.27 -14.44
C CYS A 174 5.20 -3.36 -15.52
N HIS A 175 6.00 -2.93 -16.47
CA HIS A 175 5.53 -2.13 -17.60
C HIS A 175 4.53 -2.93 -18.47
N ASP A 176 4.81 -4.21 -18.77
CA ASP A 176 3.89 -5.07 -19.52
C ASP A 176 2.53 -5.25 -18.81
N VAL A 177 2.55 -5.36 -17.47
CA VAL A 177 1.33 -5.60 -16.68
C VAL A 177 0.58 -4.31 -16.36
N HIS A 178 1.26 -3.24 -15.98
CA HIS A 178 0.65 -2.02 -15.48
C HIS A 178 0.75 -0.82 -16.43
N GLY A 179 1.64 -0.85 -17.43
CA GLY A 179 1.93 0.26 -18.34
C GLY A 179 2.92 1.29 -17.76
N PHE A 180 3.55 1.00 -16.63
CA PHE A 180 4.59 1.80 -15.99
C PHE A 180 5.41 0.92 -15.05
N ASP A 181 6.60 1.39 -14.66
CA ASP A 181 7.47 0.67 -13.72
C ASP A 181 7.37 1.20 -12.29
N ARG A 182 7.88 0.38 -11.35
CA ARG A 182 7.99 0.69 -9.92
C ARG A 182 9.41 0.39 -9.40
N GLY A 183 10.41 0.53 -10.26
CA GLY A 183 11.80 0.11 -10.02
C GLY A 183 12.43 0.66 -8.75
N LYS A 184 12.08 1.88 -8.32
CA LYS A 184 12.61 2.44 -7.07
C LYS A 184 12.16 1.67 -5.84
N GLU A 185 10.94 1.13 -5.85
CA GLU A 185 10.45 0.28 -4.75
C GLU A 185 11.15 -1.07 -4.76
N LEU A 186 11.28 -1.67 -5.95
CA LEU A 186 11.97 -2.95 -6.12
C LEU A 186 13.44 -2.84 -5.69
N THR A 187 14.16 -1.80 -6.13
CA THR A 187 15.56 -1.58 -5.75
C THR A 187 15.71 -1.46 -4.23
N GLY A 188 14.80 -0.73 -3.57
CA GLY A 188 14.77 -0.63 -2.12
C GLY A 188 14.56 -1.99 -1.44
N ALA A 189 13.62 -2.79 -1.93
CA ALA A 189 13.31 -4.12 -1.40
C ALA A 189 14.46 -5.13 -1.63
N ILE A 190 15.16 -5.05 -2.77
CA ILE A 190 16.37 -5.83 -3.02
C ILE A 190 17.44 -5.49 -1.99
N GLY A 191 17.68 -4.20 -1.75
CA GLY A 191 18.64 -3.74 -0.75
C GLY A 191 18.31 -4.20 0.68
N GLN A 192 17.04 -4.40 0.99
CA GLN A 192 16.53 -4.90 2.28
C GLN A 192 16.50 -6.45 2.34
N GLY A 193 16.71 -7.14 1.22
CA GLY A 193 16.67 -8.61 1.14
C GLY A 193 15.24 -9.18 1.20
N SER A 194 14.19 -8.36 1.00
CA SER A 194 12.79 -8.80 1.03
C SER A 194 12.22 -9.17 -0.34
N ALA A 195 12.86 -8.72 -1.42
CA ALA A 195 12.39 -8.96 -2.78
C ALA A 195 12.66 -10.40 -3.24
N MET A 196 11.69 -10.98 -3.96
CA MET A 196 11.77 -12.30 -4.57
C MET A 196 11.36 -12.23 -6.04
N VAL A 197 11.90 -13.12 -6.85
CA VAL A 197 11.44 -13.37 -8.21
C VAL A 197 10.95 -14.80 -8.34
N VAL A 198 10.06 -15.05 -9.28
CA VAL A 198 9.73 -16.38 -9.77
C VAL A 198 10.20 -16.53 -11.21
N GLU A 199 10.91 -17.61 -11.48
CA GLU A 199 11.36 -18.00 -12.81
C GLU A 199 10.55 -19.18 -13.31
N HIS A 200 10.12 -19.10 -14.56
CA HIS A 200 9.50 -20.19 -15.29
C HIS A 200 10.12 -20.30 -16.68
N GLN A 201 10.55 -21.50 -17.07
CA GLN A 201 11.23 -21.77 -18.36
C GLN A 201 12.44 -20.83 -18.61
N GLY A 202 13.22 -20.53 -17.56
CA GLY A 202 14.41 -19.69 -17.65
C GLY A 202 14.16 -18.19 -17.80
N GLN A 203 12.93 -17.72 -17.58
CA GLN A 203 12.56 -16.32 -17.62
C GLN A 203 11.91 -15.88 -16.31
N ILE A 204 12.16 -14.64 -15.89
CA ILE A 204 11.44 -14.03 -14.77
C ILE A 204 10.01 -13.75 -15.24
N THR A 205 9.05 -14.41 -14.61
CA THR A 205 7.61 -14.30 -14.91
C THR A 205 6.81 -13.65 -13.79
N GLY A 206 7.45 -13.38 -12.65
CA GLY A 206 6.87 -12.61 -11.57
C GLY A 206 7.93 -12.13 -10.59
N TYR A 207 7.61 -11.06 -9.87
CA TYR A 207 8.41 -10.56 -8.76
C TYR A 207 7.53 -9.99 -7.66
N THR A 208 8.08 -9.92 -6.47
CA THR A 208 7.46 -9.26 -5.31
C THR A 208 8.50 -8.47 -4.53
N THR A 209 8.08 -7.37 -3.91
CA THR A 209 8.89 -6.65 -2.90
C THR A 209 8.73 -7.26 -1.50
N GLY A 210 7.87 -8.27 -1.37
CA GLY A 210 7.51 -9.04 -0.20
C GLY A 210 6.06 -9.51 -0.31
N ILE A 211 5.63 -10.50 0.47
CA ILE A 211 4.21 -10.86 0.59
C ILE A 211 3.68 -10.22 1.87
N ALA A 212 3.27 -8.96 1.78
CA ALA A 212 2.98 -8.12 2.93
C ALA A 212 2.02 -6.97 2.59
N PHE A 213 1.48 -6.32 3.62
CA PHE A 213 0.58 -5.18 3.48
C PHE A 213 1.26 -3.96 2.81
N PHE A 214 2.56 -3.78 3.04
CA PHE A 214 3.38 -2.70 2.49
C PHE A 214 4.26 -3.13 1.31
N ALA A 215 3.89 -4.21 0.63
CA ALA A 215 4.65 -4.73 -0.49
C ALA A 215 3.75 -4.98 -1.70
N HIS A 216 4.31 -4.88 -2.91
CA HIS A 216 3.59 -5.16 -4.14
C HIS A 216 4.15 -6.39 -4.86
N THR A 217 3.32 -6.99 -5.71
CA THR A 217 3.67 -8.14 -6.54
C THR A 217 3.15 -7.96 -7.95
N VAL A 218 3.93 -8.35 -8.93
CA VAL A 218 3.59 -8.30 -10.36
C VAL A 218 3.96 -9.62 -11.00
N CYS A 219 3.02 -10.24 -11.71
CA CYS A 219 3.19 -11.55 -12.33
C CYS A 219 2.52 -11.60 -13.71
N ARG A 220 3.06 -12.43 -14.63
CA ARG A 220 2.40 -12.72 -15.90
C ARG A 220 1.12 -13.50 -15.71
N THR A 221 1.14 -14.49 -14.82
CA THR A 221 0.03 -15.43 -14.63
C THR A 221 -0.33 -15.63 -13.16
N ASN A 222 -1.53 -16.16 -12.92
CA ASN A 222 -1.98 -16.55 -11.58
C ASN A 222 -1.06 -17.62 -10.96
N ARG A 223 -0.46 -18.49 -11.79
CA ARG A 223 0.43 -19.54 -11.30
C ARG A 223 1.73 -18.98 -10.75
N ASP A 224 2.29 -17.95 -11.39
CA ASP A 224 3.45 -17.22 -10.88
C ASP A 224 3.13 -16.58 -9.51
N LEU A 225 1.95 -15.94 -9.40
CA LEU A 225 1.50 -15.34 -8.16
C LEU A 225 1.30 -16.38 -7.05
N GLN A 226 0.69 -17.53 -7.36
CA GLN A 226 0.57 -18.66 -6.43
C GLN A 226 1.93 -19.18 -5.98
N ALA A 227 2.93 -19.22 -6.89
CA ALA A 227 4.28 -19.66 -6.56
C ALA A 227 4.96 -18.71 -5.56
N LEU A 228 4.85 -17.40 -5.75
CA LEU A 228 5.39 -16.39 -4.81
C LEU A 228 4.68 -16.45 -3.45
N ILE A 229 3.34 -16.49 -3.42
CA ILE A 229 2.57 -16.60 -2.16
C ILE A 229 2.90 -17.92 -1.46
N GLY A 230 2.97 -19.04 -2.20
CA GLY A 230 3.26 -20.36 -1.67
C GLY A 230 4.65 -20.48 -1.06
N ALA A 231 5.62 -19.77 -1.61
CA ALA A 231 7.01 -19.79 -1.19
C ALA A 231 7.32 -18.83 -0.02
N ALA A 232 6.42 -17.89 0.28
CA ALA A 232 6.63 -16.89 1.32
C ALA A 232 6.83 -17.54 2.69
N SER A 233 7.84 -17.06 3.43
CA SER A 233 8.14 -17.51 4.80
C SER A 233 7.25 -16.83 5.85
N GLU A 234 6.65 -15.69 5.50
CA GLU A 234 5.72 -14.92 6.34
C GLU A 234 4.79 -14.07 5.48
N PHE A 235 3.70 -13.60 6.08
CA PHE A 235 2.83 -12.59 5.53
C PHE A 235 2.91 -11.35 6.43
N GLY A 236 3.61 -10.31 5.93
CA GLY A 236 3.99 -9.15 6.75
C GLY A 236 2.83 -8.21 7.08
N GLY A 237 2.82 -7.70 8.32
CA GLY A 237 1.77 -6.82 8.83
C GLY A 237 0.42 -7.54 8.99
N PRO A 238 -0.72 -6.89 8.67
CA PRO A 238 -2.04 -7.51 8.78
C PRO A 238 -2.31 -8.57 7.68
N GLY A 239 -1.36 -8.82 6.80
CA GLY A 239 -1.48 -9.77 5.69
C GLY A 239 -1.05 -9.13 4.36
N PHE A 240 -1.59 -9.63 3.25
CA PHE A 240 -1.34 -9.08 1.92
C PHE A 240 -2.66 -8.74 1.19
N LEU A 241 -2.58 -7.84 0.25
CA LEU A 241 -3.73 -7.35 -0.51
C LEU A 241 -3.88 -8.13 -1.81
N LEU A 242 -5.04 -8.73 -2.04
CA LEU A 242 -5.34 -9.44 -3.28
C LEU A 242 -6.57 -8.84 -3.95
N PRO A 243 -6.52 -8.53 -5.27
CA PRO A 243 -7.71 -8.20 -6.04
C PRO A 243 -8.79 -9.27 -5.88
N THR A 244 -9.94 -8.92 -5.29
CA THR A 244 -11.02 -9.89 -5.02
C THR A 244 -11.61 -10.45 -6.32
N ARG A 245 -11.52 -9.70 -7.43
CA ARG A 245 -11.91 -10.15 -8.77
C ARG A 245 -10.99 -11.24 -9.36
N ASN A 246 -9.77 -11.40 -8.84
CA ASN A 246 -8.91 -12.53 -9.21
C ASN A 246 -9.42 -13.80 -8.51
N HIS A 247 -10.56 -14.29 -8.96
CA HIS A 247 -11.29 -15.40 -8.33
C HIS A 247 -10.43 -16.67 -8.19
N GLU A 248 -9.61 -16.99 -9.17
CA GLU A 248 -8.77 -18.20 -9.15
C GLU A 248 -7.78 -18.19 -7.98
N VAL A 249 -6.98 -17.11 -7.86
CA VAL A 249 -6.00 -16.99 -6.77
C VAL A 249 -6.71 -16.81 -5.43
N PHE A 250 -7.80 -16.05 -5.39
CA PHE A 250 -8.57 -15.84 -4.18
C PHE A 250 -9.14 -17.15 -3.63
N ALA A 251 -9.82 -17.96 -4.47
CA ALA A 251 -10.35 -19.26 -4.07
C ALA A 251 -9.22 -20.23 -3.65
N TRP A 252 -8.09 -20.20 -4.37
CA TRP A 252 -6.91 -21.01 -4.01
C TRP A 252 -6.35 -20.62 -2.64
N CYS A 253 -6.24 -19.33 -2.34
CA CYS A 253 -5.80 -18.87 -1.02
C CYS A 253 -6.70 -19.40 0.11
N LEU A 254 -8.02 -19.31 -0.05
CA LEU A 254 -8.97 -19.81 0.94
C LEU A 254 -8.90 -21.34 1.10
N ALA A 255 -8.76 -22.07 -0.01
CA ALA A 255 -8.61 -23.53 0.00
C ALA A 255 -7.33 -24.00 0.70
N ASN A 256 -6.30 -23.14 0.75
CA ASN A 256 -5.04 -23.40 1.47
C ASN A 256 -5.00 -22.81 2.90
N GLY A 257 -6.17 -22.46 3.45
CA GLY A 257 -6.31 -22.08 4.87
C GLY A 257 -6.00 -20.61 5.18
N LEU A 258 -5.83 -19.75 4.16
CA LEU A 258 -5.81 -18.31 4.35
C LEU A 258 -7.24 -17.80 4.59
N ARG A 259 -7.37 -16.68 5.27
CA ARG A 259 -8.66 -16.07 5.60
C ARG A 259 -8.68 -14.60 5.24
N VAL A 260 -9.85 -14.10 4.93
CA VAL A 260 -10.08 -12.66 4.76
C VAL A 260 -10.07 -11.98 6.13
N ALA A 261 -9.21 -10.97 6.28
CA ALA A 261 -9.19 -10.12 7.46
C ALA A 261 -10.22 -8.99 7.32
N TYR A 262 -10.18 -8.24 6.22
CA TYR A 262 -11.13 -7.18 5.90
C TYR A 262 -11.05 -6.77 4.42
N PRO A 263 -12.11 -6.11 3.88
CA PRO A 263 -12.12 -5.60 2.53
C PRO A 263 -11.51 -4.21 2.43
N MET A 264 -10.88 -3.92 1.28
CA MET A 264 -10.40 -2.60 0.90
C MET A 264 -10.83 -2.25 -0.53
N THR A 265 -10.71 -0.98 -0.89
CA THR A 265 -11.02 -0.47 -2.23
C THR A 265 -9.85 0.37 -2.73
N LEU A 266 -9.29 0.02 -3.87
CA LEU A 266 -8.35 0.87 -4.58
C LEU A 266 -9.13 1.98 -5.28
N MET A 267 -8.72 3.23 -5.05
CA MET A 267 -9.31 4.41 -5.67
C MET A 267 -8.25 5.23 -6.39
N THR A 268 -8.63 5.90 -7.49
CA THR A 268 -7.69 6.65 -8.33
C THR A 268 -8.25 7.98 -8.82
N ILE A 269 -7.33 8.93 -9.05
CA ILE A 269 -7.50 10.11 -9.91
C ILE A 269 -6.51 9.97 -11.05
N GLY A 270 -6.92 10.23 -12.30
CA GLY A 270 -6.05 10.16 -13.47
C GLY A 270 -5.83 8.75 -13.97
N LEU A 271 -4.60 8.45 -14.40
CA LEU A 271 -4.29 7.20 -15.08
C LEU A 271 -4.63 5.95 -14.27
N TYR A 272 -5.43 5.10 -14.87
CA TYR A 272 -5.65 3.73 -14.42
C TYR A 272 -5.70 2.79 -15.62
N ASN A 273 -4.70 1.94 -15.72
CA ASN A 273 -4.71 0.81 -16.65
C ASN A 273 -5.21 -0.42 -15.90
N GLU A 274 -6.12 -1.19 -16.51
CA GLU A 274 -6.44 -2.53 -16.01
C GLU A 274 -5.17 -3.38 -16.14
N PRO A 275 -4.68 -4.00 -15.06
CA PRO A 275 -3.47 -4.81 -15.12
C PRO A 275 -3.64 -6.03 -16.06
N ALA A 276 -2.68 -6.23 -16.96
CA ALA A 276 -2.68 -7.31 -17.95
C ALA A 276 -2.07 -8.62 -17.42
N GLY A 277 -2.06 -8.83 -16.11
CA GLY A 277 -1.50 -10.01 -15.43
C GLY A 277 -2.02 -10.15 -14.01
N ALA A 278 -1.42 -11.05 -13.25
CA ALA A 278 -1.73 -11.22 -11.83
C ALA A 278 -0.89 -10.25 -10.98
N TRP A 279 -1.49 -9.66 -9.96
CA TRP A 279 -0.84 -8.61 -9.18
C TRP A 279 -1.41 -8.47 -7.77
N MET A 280 -0.64 -7.85 -6.91
CA MET A 280 -1.05 -7.42 -5.58
C MET A 280 -0.54 -6.00 -5.33
N PRO A 281 -1.38 -5.05 -4.92
CA PRO A 281 -0.93 -3.71 -4.56
C PRO A 281 -0.28 -3.70 -3.17
N THR A 282 0.54 -2.68 -2.90
CA THR A 282 0.84 -2.27 -1.53
C THR A 282 -0.28 -1.37 -1.00
N VAL A 283 -0.45 -1.27 0.33
CA VAL A 283 -1.44 -0.35 0.92
C VAL A 283 -1.14 1.12 0.59
N LEU A 284 0.09 1.44 0.27
CA LEU A 284 0.50 2.78 -0.21
C LEU A 284 0.27 2.96 -1.71
N TYR A 285 -0.20 1.97 -2.38
CA TYR A 285 -0.52 1.68 -3.79
C TYR A 285 0.34 0.63 -4.41
#